data_a45db9c428c8fd5739225a094fe21ae1
#
_entry.id   a45db9c428c8fd5739225a094fe21ae1
#
_cell.length_a   1.000
_cell.length_b   1.000
_cell.length_c   1.000
_cell.angle_alpha   90.00
_cell.angle_beta   90.00
_cell.angle_gamma   90.00
#
_symmetry.space_group_name_H-M   'P 1'
#
loop_
_entity.id
_entity.type
_entity.pdbx_description
1 polymer ?
#
loop_
_entity_poly.entity_id
_entity_poly.type
_entity_poly.pdbx_seq_one_letter_code
_entity_poly.pdbx_strand_id
1 'polypeptide(L)'
;MINDAITAIKDCILHTVGDDCEKIILFGSYAYGIPNNESDYDFFVVLKDGTENPVLVLQNIYCNLAKNKNYTPVDVLANYKTTFYERSKLPTIERTIAQKGMVLYEQD
;
A
#
# COMPACT_ATOMS: atom_id res chain seq x y z
N MET A 1 12.30 -0.86 -9.22
CA MET A 1 13.41 -1.26 -8.33
C MET A 1 13.07 -0.93 -6.88
N ILE A 2 13.22 -1.90 -6.00
CA ILE A 2 12.94 -1.70 -4.57
C ILE A 2 14.15 -1.06 -3.92
N ASN A 3 13.95 0.03 -3.18
CA ASN A 3 15.00 0.71 -2.43
C ASN A 3 14.74 0.59 -0.92
N ASP A 4 15.66 1.12 -0.11
CA ASP A 4 15.58 1.00 1.34
C ASP A 4 14.33 1.71 1.90
N ALA A 5 13.92 2.83 1.32
CA ALA A 5 12.73 3.55 1.75
C ALA A 5 11.47 2.70 1.51
N ILE A 6 11.37 2.09 0.33
CA ILE A 6 10.23 1.23 0.00
C ILE A 6 10.15 0.06 0.97
N THR A 7 11.28 -0.59 1.23
CA THR A 7 11.33 -1.72 2.17
C THR A 7 10.93 -1.28 3.58
N ALA A 8 11.45 -0.14 4.06
CA ALA A 8 11.14 0.35 5.40
C ALA A 8 9.66 0.72 5.55
N ILE A 9 9.08 1.35 4.53
CA ILE A 9 7.66 1.69 4.55
C ILE A 9 6.81 0.43 4.55
N LYS A 10 7.14 -0.53 3.68
CA LYS A 10 6.43 -1.81 3.61
C LYS A 10 6.48 -2.53 4.96
N ASP A 11 7.64 -2.57 5.59
CA ASP A 11 7.79 -3.24 6.89
C ASP A 11 6.97 -2.53 7.97
N CYS A 12 6.93 -1.21 7.96
CA CYS A 12 6.12 -0.43 8.91
C CYS A 12 4.63 -0.74 8.72
N ILE A 13 4.16 -0.79 7.47
CA ILE A 13 2.77 -1.12 7.16
C ILE A 13 2.44 -2.53 7.66
N LEU A 14 3.29 -3.49 7.34
CA LEU A 14 3.08 -4.88 7.72
C LEU A 14 3.07 -5.05 9.23
N HIS A 15 3.98 -4.38 9.94
CA HIS A 15 4.02 -4.41 11.39
C HIS A 15 2.75 -3.81 12.00
N THR A 16 2.23 -2.73 11.42
CA THR A 16 1.03 -2.07 11.91
C THR A 16 -0.22 -2.92 11.70
N VAL A 17 -0.36 -3.51 10.50
CA VAL A 17 -1.57 -4.25 10.12
C VAL A 17 -1.53 -5.69 10.61
N GLY A 18 -0.36 -6.32 10.58
CA GLY A 18 -0.20 -7.69 11.05
C GLY A 18 -0.92 -8.71 10.18
N ASP A 19 -1.52 -9.71 10.83
CA ASP A 19 -2.15 -10.84 10.13
C ASP A 19 -3.36 -10.45 9.29
N ASP A 20 -3.91 -9.27 9.49
CA ASP A 20 -5.03 -8.77 8.68
C ASP A 20 -4.60 -8.32 7.29
N CYS A 21 -3.30 -8.23 7.05
CA CYS A 21 -2.77 -7.79 5.76
C CYS A 21 -2.74 -8.94 4.78
N GLU A 22 -3.50 -8.83 3.70
CA GLU A 22 -3.51 -9.80 2.62
C GLU A 22 -2.40 -9.52 1.61
N LYS A 23 -2.25 -8.25 1.22
CA LYS A 23 -1.25 -7.80 0.24
C LYS A 23 -0.82 -6.38 0.52
N ILE A 24 0.41 -6.08 0.12
CA ILE A 24 0.92 -4.70 0.01
C ILE A 24 1.44 -4.54 -1.40
N ILE A 25 0.92 -3.55 -2.12
CA ILE A 25 1.25 -3.31 -3.52
C ILE A 25 1.81 -1.90 -3.68
N LEU A 26 2.98 -1.79 -4.27
CA LEU A 26 3.55 -0.50 -4.67
C LEU A 26 2.97 -0.13 -6.02
N PHE A 27 2.48 1.11 -6.16
CA PHE A 27 1.99 1.60 -7.44
C PHE A 27 2.51 3.01 -7.70
N GLY A 28 2.05 3.64 -8.78
CA GLY A 28 2.49 4.99 -9.13
C GLY A 28 3.90 5.01 -9.71
N SER A 29 4.57 6.17 -9.59
CA SER A 29 5.84 6.44 -10.25
C SER A 29 6.93 5.43 -9.91
N TYR A 30 7.00 4.98 -8.66
CA TYR A 30 8.05 4.06 -8.23
C TYR A 30 7.82 2.63 -8.68
N ALA A 31 6.61 2.30 -9.15
CA ALA A 31 6.31 0.96 -9.63
C ALA A 31 6.36 0.86 -11.15
N TYR A 32 5.75 1.81 -11.85
CA TYR A 32 5.64 1.73 -13.32
C TYR A 32 5.80 3.08 -14.02
N GLY A 33 6.32 4.08 -13.32
CA GLY A 33 6.60 5.40 -13.90
C GLY A 33 8.08 5.73 -13.79
N ILE A 34 8.38 7.02 -13.96
CA ILE A 34 9.73 7.54 -13.80
C ILE A 34 9.70 8.48 -12.58
N PRO A 35 10.17 8.01 -11.41
CA PRO A 35 10.15 8.84 -10.22
C PRO A 35 11.17 9.98 -10.30
N ASN A 36 10.86 11.07 -9.61
CA ASN A 36 11.76 12.20 -9.44
C ASN A 36 11.76 12.63 -7.97
N ASN A 37 12.45 13.72 -7.64
CA ASN A 37 12.60 14.18 -6.25
C ASN A 37 11.27 14.55 -5.58
N GLU A 38 10.23 14.82 -6.36
CA GLU A 38 8.92 15.22 -5.85
C GLU A 38 7.91 14.07 -5.89
N SER A 39 8.32 12.88 -6.36
CA SER A 39 7.42 11.74 -6.45
C SER A 39 7.11 11.18 -5.07
N ASP A 40 5.83 10.85 -4.85
CA ASP A 40 5.38 10.18 -3.64
C ASP A 40 5.57 8.68 -3.78
N TYR A 41 5.74 8.00 -2.66
CA TYR A 41 5.65 6.54 -2.62
C TYR A 41 4.17 6.18 -2.45
N ASP A 42 3.63 5.42 -3.39
CA ASP A 42 2.21 5.05 -3.40
C ASP A 42 2.05 3.57 -3.06
N PHE A 43 1.34 3.30 -1.96
CA PHE A 43 1.11 1.94 -1.49
C PHE A 43 -0.38 1.65 -1.41
N PHE A 44 -0.76 0.44 -1.80
CA PHE A 44 -2.12 -0.06 -1.58
C PHE A 44 -2.05 -1.26 -0.66
N VAL A 45 -2.83 -1.20 0.42
CA VAL A 45 -2.92 -2.29 1.40
C VAL A 45 -4.24 -3.01 1.20
N VAL A 46 -4.17 -4.28 0.84
CA VAL A 46 -5.35 -5.13 0.71
C VAL A 46 -5.54 -5.85 2.05
N LEU A 47 -6.69 -5.64 2.67
CA LEU A 47 -7.01 -6.21 3.98
C LEU A 47 -7.88 -7.44 3.81
N LYS A 48 -7.75 -8.39 4.72
CA LYS A 48 -8.69 -9.51 4.79
C LYS A 48 -10.09 -8.99 5.03
N ASP A 49 -11.08 -9.66 4.43
CA ASP A 49 -12.48 -9.30 4.63
C ASP A 49 -12.86 -9.45 6.11
N GLY A 50 -13.72 -8.55 6.59
CA GLY A 50 -14.22 -8.63 7.95
C GLY A 50 -13.29 -8.12 9.03
N THR A 51 -12.17 -7.53 8.65
CA THR A 51 -11.24 -6.94 9.61
C THR A 51 -11.62 -5.49 9.92
N GLU A 52 -10.75 -4.79 10.65
CA GLU A 52 -10.99 -3.41 11.06
C GLU A 52 -11.26 -2.50 9.85
N ASN A 53 -12.04 -1.45 10.07
CA ASN A 53 -12.37 -0.45 9.05
C ASN A 53 -11.08 0.09 8.39
N PRO A 54 -10.99 0.11 7.06
CA PRO A 54 -9.80 0.59 6.37
C PRO A 54 -9.37 2.00 6.75
N VAL A 55 -10.31 2.90 7.07
CA VAL A 55 -9.97 4.26 7.50
C VAL A 55 -9.20 4.24 8.82
N LEU A 56 -9.61 3.40 9.77
CA LEU A 56 -8.90 3.26 11.04
C LEU A 56 -7.54 2.64 10.85
N VAL A 57 -7.44 1.65 9.97
CA VAL A 57 -6.16 1.02 9.63
C VAL A 57 -5.20 2.06 9.04
N LEU A 58 -5.70 2.91 8.12
CA LEU A 58 -4.89 3.97 7.53
C LEU A 58 -4.42 4.98 8.56
N GLN A 59 -5.27 5.36 9.50
CA GLN A 59 -4.88 6.27 10.59
C GLN A 59 -3.71 5.69 11.39
N ASN A 60 -3.78 4.41 11.72
CA ASN A 60 -2.71 3.74 12.46
C ASN A 60 -1.42 3.67 11.65
N ILE A 61 -1.52 3.38 10.35
CA ILE A 61 -0.36 3.34 9.46
C ILE A 61 0.31 4.73 9.41
N TYR A 62 -0.47 5.79 9.16
CA TYR A 62 0.09 7.14 9.09
C TYR A 62 0.69 7.58 10.42
N CYS A 63 0.08 7.21 11.55
CA CYS A 63 0.65 7.52 12.86
C CYS A 63 2.02 6.85 13.04
N ASN A 64 2.13 5.60 12.64
CA ASN A 64 3.40 4.88 12.77
C ASN A 64 4.47 5.38 11.78
N LEU A 65 4.06 5.73 10.56
CA LEU A 65 4.98 6.32 9.59
C LEU A 65 5.50 7.67 10.07
N ALA A 66 4.66 8.48 10.71
CA ALA A 66 5.04 9.79 11.20
C ALA A 66 6.10 9.73 12.31
N LYS A 67 6.22 8.60 12.99
CA LYS A 67 7.26 8.40 14.00
C LYS A 67 8.65 8.22 13.40
N ASN A 68 8.71 7.92 12.11
CA ASN A 68 9.95 7.74 11.36
C ASN A 68 10.19 8.96 10.48
N LYS A 69 11.08 9.83 10.91
CA LYS A 69 11.28 11.14 10.29
C LYS A 69 12.04 11.11 8.94
N ASN A 70 12.45 9.94 8.51
CA ASN A 70 13.27 9.79 7.32
C ASN A 70 12.49 9.44 6.05
N TYR A 71 11.16 9.41 6.14
CA TYR A 71 10.35 9.05 4.98
C TYR A 71 10.05 10.29 4.14
N THR A 72 10.13 10.11 2.84
CA THR A 72 9.61 11.05 1.87
C THR A 72 8.08 10.96 1.86
N PRO A 73 7.40 11.86 1.13
CA PRO A 73 5.94 11.81 1.06
C PRO A 73 5.43 10.43 0.65
N VAL A 74 4.46 9.91 1.40
CA VAL A 74 3.90 8.59 1.22
C VAL A 74 2.38 8.70 1.16
N ASP A 75 1.78 8.09 0.15
CA ASP A 75 0.34 7.92 0.05
C ASP A 75 -0.01 6.46 0.24
N VAL A 76 -0.91 6.18 1.17
CA VAL A 76 -1.37 4.83 1.44
C VAL A 76 -2.88 4.76 1.24
N LEU A 77 -3.31 3.82 0.42
CA LEU A 77 -4.72 3.48 0.23
C LEU A 77 -4.94 2.09 0.81
N ALA A 78 -6.18 1.81 1.21
CA ALA A 78 -6.52 0.50 1.75
C ALA A 78 -7.96 0.16 1.44
N ASN A 79 -8.23 -1.13 1.23
CA ASN A 79 -9.58 -1.65 1.16
C ASN A 79 -9.56 -3.15 1.42
N TYR A 80 -10.75 -3.71 1.62
CA TYR A 80 -10.92 -5.15 1.81
C TYR A 80 -10.64 -5.91 0.53
N LYS A 81 -10.20 -7.15 0.69
CA LYS A 81 -9.83 -8.04 -0.41
C LYS A 81 -10.94 -8.16 -1.46
N THR A 82 -12.15 -8.49 -1.04
CA THR A 82 -13.27 -8.66 -1.97
C THR A 82 -13.56 -7.37 -2.73
N THR A 83 -13.60 -6.24 -2.02
CA THR A 83 -13.83 -4.93 -2.64
C THR A 83 -12.73 -4.58 -3.62
N PHE A 84 -11.47 -4.81 -3.26
CA PHE A 84 -10.34 -4.53 -4.16
C PHE A 84 -10.48 -5.32 -5.46
N TYR A 85 -10.75 -6.61 -5.37
CA TYR A 85 -10.84 -7.46 -6.56
C TYR A 85 -12.07 -7.18 -7.40
N GLU A 86 -13.20 -6.85 -6.79
CA GLU A 86 -14.39 -6.44 -7.53
C GLU A 86 -14.15 -5.14 -8.29
N ARG A 87 -13.55 -4.15 -7.63
CA ARG A 87 -13.25 -2.87 -8.27
C ARG A 87 -12.17 -3.02 -9.35
N SER A 88 -11.26 -3.98 -9.23
CA SER A 88 -10.22 -4.20 -10.24
C SER A 88 -10.76 -4.71 -11.57
N LYS A 89 -12.02 -5.15 -11.60
CA LYS A 89 -12.69 -5.57 -12.85
C LYS A 89 -13.34 -4.39 -13.58
N LEU A 90 -13.36 -3.23 -12.95
CA LEU A 90 -13.98 -2.02 -13.49
C LEU A 90 -12.87 -0.99 -13.82
N PRO A 91 -13.17 0.05 -14.63
CA PRO A 91 -12.17 1.07 -14.95
C PRO A 91 -11.90 1.97 -13.72
N THR A 92 -11.12 1.47 -12.79
CA THR A 92 -10.80 2.12 -11.52
C THR A 92 -9.29 2.14 -11.30
N ILE A 93 -8.85 2.86 -10.25
CA ILE A 93 -7.44 2.84 -9.85
C ILE A 93 -7.03 1.44 -9.43
N GLU A 94 -7.92 0.67 -8.80
CA GLU A 94 -7.63 -0.71 -8.38
C GLU A 94 -7.30 -1.60 -9.57
N ARG A 95 -7.93 -1.36 -10.71
CA ARG A 95 -7.61 -2.11 -11.94
C ARG A 95 -6.17 -1.87 -12.37
N THR A 96 -5.76 -0.61 -12.41
CA THR A 96 -4.38 -0.26 -12.78
C THR A 96 -3.39 -0.84 -11.77
N ILE A 97 -3.70 -0.76 -10.49
CA ILE A 97 -2.85 -1.30 -9.43
C ILE A 97 -2.71 -2.81 -9.57
N ALA A 98 -3.83 -3.51 -9.84
CA ALA A 98 -3.80 -4.96 -10.01
C ALA A 98 -2.98 -5.40 -11.23
N GLN A 99 -3.03 -4.60 -12.29
CA GLN A 99 -2.34 -4.95 -13.56
C GLN A 99 -0.88 -4.54 -13.58
N LYS A 100 -0.55 -3.40 -13.01
CA LYS A 100 0.78 -2.78 -13.16
C LYS A 100 1.54 -2.62 -11.85
N GLY A 101 0.87 -2.74 -10.71
CA GLY A 101 1.51 -2.58 -9.42
C GLY A 101 2.51 -3.69 -9.12
N MET A 102 3.43 -3.39 -8.22
CA MET A 102 4.43 -4.35 -7.76
C MET A 102 4.02 -4.89 -6.40
N VAL A 103 3.76 -6.19 -6.31
CA VAL A 103 3.41 -6.84 -5.04
C VAL A 103 4.67 -6.94 -4.18
N LEU A 104 4.66 -6.26 -3.04
CA LEU A 104 5.79 -6.29 -2.10
C LEU A 104 5.60 -7.34 -1.02
N TYR A 105 4.36 -7.67 -0.71
CA TYR A 105 4.02 -8.66 0.31
C TYR A 105 2.70 -9.32 -0.07
N GLU A 106 2.62 -10.60 0.14
CA GLU A 106 1.39 -11.36 -0.06
C GLU A 106 1.36 -12.48 0.97
N GLN A 107 0.25 -12.53 1.73
CA GLN A 107 0.08 -13.58 2.73
C GLN A 107 -0.32 -14.89 2.04
N ASP A 108 0.28 -15.96 2.48
CA ASP A 108 -0.03 -17.31 1.97
C ASP A 108 -1.40 -17.80 2.45
#